data_3fa5c233eed9f9b1555d714e04f12821
#
_entry.id   3fa5c233eed9f9b1555d714e04f12821
#
_cell.length_a   1.000
_cell.length_b   1.000
_cell.length_c   1.000
_cell.angle_alpha   90.00
_cell.angle_beta   90.00
_cell.angle_gamma   90.00
#
_symmetry.space_group_name_H-M   'P 1'
#
loop_
_entity.id
_entity.type
_entity.pdbx_description
1 polymer ?
#
loop_
_entity_poly.entity_id
_entity_poly.type
_entity_poly.pdbx_seq_one_letter_code
_entity_poly.pdbx_strand_id
1 'polypeptide(L)'
;MPIITATEVTVYSNISASAATITAKGLIPLVQERILWICNNTFATDLDFQTSVTFDGSARTITTVSGDDWASRGFAAADEINVYHSYRNDGIYTVQSVSTSVMTLASGSTVTDELSGRSILFSVVRWPVDLKQTAALMVEYDYDKRKKRTPGVRSRSLGPLSESFSESVGAFGYPEEILEPLYDHRIVRLM
;
A
#
# COMPACT_ATOMS: atom_id res chain seq x y z
N MET A 1 -2.86 2.26 9.25
CA MET A 1 -3.07 0.78 9.40
C MET A 1 -3.10 0.18 8.00
N PRO A 2 -2.35 -0.88 7.69
CA PRO A 2 -2.34 -1.47 6.36
C PRO A 2 -3.75 -1.91 5.94
N ILE A 3 -4.00 -1.95 4.64
CA ILE A 3 -5.30 -2.37 4.09
C ILE A 3 -5.73 -3.74 4.64
N ILE A 4 -4.75 -4.62 4.85
CA ILE A 4 -4.95 -5.96 5.39
C ILE A 4 -3.67 -6.44 6.10
N THR A 5 -3.81 -7.25 7.13
CA THR A 5 -2.67 -7.91 7.78
C THR A 5 -2.36 -9.26 7.13
N ALA A 6 -1.14 -9.77 7.31
CA ALA A 6 -0.75 -11.07 6.75
C ALA A 6 -1.60 -12.24 7.31
N THR A 7 -2.07 -12.14 8.54
CA THR A 7 -3.01 -13.11 9.13
C THR A 7 -4.39 -13.01 8.48
N GLU A 8 -4.91 -11.79 8.26
CA GLU A 8 -6.18 -11.62 7.57
C GLU A 8 -6.14 -12.14 6.13
N VAL A 9 -5.02 -12.00 5.42
CA VAL A 9 -4.86 -12.59 4.09
C VAL A 9 -5.15 -14.09 4.11
N THR A 10 -4.62 -14.82 5.09
CA THR A 10 -4.87 -16.28 5.19
C THR A 10 -6.30 -16.63 5.58
N VAL A 11 -7.08 -15.67 6.09
CA VAL A 11 -8.51 -15.84 6.39
C VAL A 11 -9.39 -15.54 5.19
N TYR A 12 -9.06 -14.48 4.43
CA TYR A 12 -9.88 -14.00 3.31
C TYR A 12 -9.53 -14.64 1.96
N SER A 13 -8.47 -15.46 1.90
CA SER A 13 -8.04 -16.13 0.66
C SER A 13 -7.60 -17.57 0.91
N ASN A 14 -7.45 -18.35 -0.18
CA ASN A 14 -6.96 -19.73 -0.15
C ASN A 14 -5.45 -19.80 -0.44
N ILE A 15 -4.70 -18.79 0.00
CA ILE A 15 -3.26 -18.71 -0.26
C ILE A 15 -2.50 -19.88 0.37
N SER A 16 -1.55 -20.45 -0.37
CA SER A 16 -0.69 -21.54 0.14
C SER A 16 0.44 -21.05 1.05
N ALA A 17 0.63 -19.73 1.15
CA ALA A 17 1.68 -19.12 1.97
C ALA A 17 1.26 -18.92 3.42
N SER A 18 2.19 -19.08 4.35
CA SER A 18 2.00 -18.65 5.74
C SER A 18 2.05 -17.12 5.88
N ALA A 19 1.45 -16.57 6.95
CA ALA A 19 1.53 -15.15 7.25
C ALA A 19 2.99 -14.63 7.33
N ALA A 20 3.91 -15.42 7.90
CA ALA A 20 5.32 -15.08 7.94
C ALA A 20 5.94 -14.97 6.54
N THR A 21 5.56 -15.84 5.62
CA THR A 21 6.04 -15.81 4.23
C THR A 21 5.49 -14.58 3.49
N ILE A 22 4.21 -14.23 3.70
CA ILE A 22 3.56 -13.04 3.11
C ILE A 22 4.31 -11.78 3.56
N THR A 23 4.60 -11.66 4.85
CA THR A 23 5.33 -10.55 5.44
C THR A 23 6.77 -10.48 4.89
N ALA A 24 7.50 -11.59 4.92
CA ALA A 24 8.89 -11.65 4.47
C ALA A 24 9.07 -11.29 2.98
N LYS A 25 8.03 -11.53 2.16
CA LYS A 25 8.05 -11.19 0.72
C LYS A 25 7.54 -9.77 0.42
N GLY A 26 7.07 -9.04 1.41
CA GLY A 26 6.53 -7.70 1.22
C GLY A 26 5.32 -7.66 0.26
N LEU A 27 4.48 -8.69 0.26
CA LEU A 27 3.38 -8.79 -0.71
C LEU A 27 2.28 -7.76 -0.44
N ILE A 28 2.03 -7.44 0.83
CA ILE A 28 0.98 -6.47 1.20
C ILE A 28 1.34 -5.06 0.74
N PRO A 29 2.52 -4.50 1.05
CA PRO A 29 2.93 -3.20 0.52
C PRO A 29 2.85 -3.13 -1.01
N LEU A 30 3.29 -4.18 -1.70
CA LEU A 30 3.23 -4.24 -3.16
C LEU A 30 1.80 -4.16 -3.69
N VAL A 31 0.87 -4.87 -3.06
CA VAL A 31 -0.55 -4.83 -3.43
C VAL A 31 -1.17 -3.48 -3.10
N GLN A 32 -0.84 -2.87 -1.96
CA GLN A 32 -1.30 -1.53 -1.60
C GLN A 32 -0.91 -0.49 -2.66
N GLU A 33 0.35 -0.47 -3.08
CA GLU A 33 0.81 0.43 -4.16
C GLU A 33 0.04 0.22 -5.46
N ARG A 34 -0.25 -1.04 -5.82
CA ARG A 34 -1.03 -1.35 -7.01
C ARG A 34 -2.47 -0.88 -6.91
N ILE A 35 -3.11 -1.06 -5.75
CA ILE A 35 -4.47 -0.57 -5.50
C ILE A 35 -4.52 0.95 -5.66
N LEU A 36 -3.57 1.69 -5.06
CA LEU A 36 -3.47 3.14 -5.22
C LEU A 36 -3.37 3.54 -6.69
N TRP A 37 -2.53 2.84 -7.45
CA TRP A 37 -2.33 3.10 -8.86
C TRP A 37 -3.56 2.77 -9.71
N ILE A 38 -4.20 1.61 -9.49
CA ILE A 38 -5.40 1.18 -10.22
C ILE A 38 -6.57 2.13 -9.94
N CYS A 39 -6.78 2.48 -8.68
CA CYS A 39 -7.86 3.37 -8.28
C CYS A 39 -7.56 4.84 -8.60
N ASN A 40 -6.30 5.20 -8.90
CA ASN A 40 -5.87 6.60 -8.99
C ASN A 40 -6.34 7.39 -7.75
N ASN A 41 -6.36 6.75 -6.59
CA ASN A 41 -6.93 7.23 -5.34
C ASN A 41 -5.96 6.95 -4.20
N THR A 42 -5.63 7.96 -3.43
CA THR A 42 -4.70 7.85 -2.31
C THR A 42 -5.38 7.47 -1.01
N PHE A 43 -6.71 7.35 -1.02
CA PHE A 43 -7.53 7.09 0.17
C PHE A 43 -7.20 8.01 1.34
N ALA A 44 -6.73 9.22 1.01
CA ALA A 44 -6.45 10.25 2.00
C ALA A 44 -7.74 10.77 2.63
N THR A 45 -7.64 11.11 3.91
CA THR A 45 -8.73 11.77 4.63
C THR A 45 -8.61 13.28 4.48
N ASP A 46 -9.65 14.02 4.92
CA ASP A 46 -9.65 15.49 4.97
C ASP A 46 -8.64 16.09 5.97
N LEU A 47 -7.85 15.23 6.62
CA LEU A 47 -6.78 15.62 7.55
C LEU A 47 -5.48 15.93 6.79
N ASP A 48 -5.59 16.76 5.76
CA ASP A 48 -4.41 17.23 5.05
C ASP A 48 -3.70 18.30 5.89
N PHE A 49 -2.45 18.01 6.22
CA PHE A 49 -1.61 18.91 6.99
C PHE A 49 -0.34 19.25 6.22
N GLN A 50 -0.16 20.52 5.96
CA GLN A 50 0.99 21.03 5.22
C GLN A 50 1.91 21.83 6.14
N THR A 51 3.15 21.37 6.29
CA THR A 51 4.15 22.02 7.15
C THR A 51 5.57 21.78 6.67
N SER A 52 6.49 22.56 7.19
CA SER A 52 7.93 22.34 6.98
C SER A 52 8.46 21.38 8.04
N VAL A 53 9.17 20.35 7.60
CA VAL A 53 9.72 19.30 8.45
C VAL A 53 11.15 18.98 8.10
N THR A 54 11.83 18.28 9.01
CA THR A 54 13.08 17.56 8.75
C THR A 54 12.84 16.07 8.82
N PHE A 55 13.51 15.30 7.96
CA PHE A 55 13.56 13.84 8.04
C PHE A 55 14.93 13.40 8.54
N ASP A 56 14.94 12.46 9.48
CA ASP A 56 16.14 11.77 9.95
C ASP A 56 16.02 10.29 9.62
N GLY A 57 16.84 9.85 8.69
CA GLY A 57 16.83 8.46 8.20
C GLY A 57 17.34 7.47 9.25
N SER A 58 18.28 7.87 10.10
CA SER A 58 18.86 7.01 11.13
C SER A 58 17.87 6.75 12.27
N ALA A 59 17.17 7.78 12.70
CA ALA A 59 16.14 7.71 13.74
C ALA A 59 14.75 7.33 13.17
N ARG A 60 14.56 7.42 11.88
CA ARG A 60 13.27 7.27 11.19
C ARG A 60 12.23 8.25 11.73
N THR A 61 12.60 9.50 11.87
CA THR A 61 11.71 10.52 12.42
C THR A 61 11.43 11.64 11.42
N ILE A 62 10.24 12.22 11.61
CA ILE A 62 9.76 13.41 10.93
C ILE A 62 9.52 14.46 12.02
N THR A 63 10.28 15.55 11.98
CA THR A 63 10.20 16.59 13.00
C THR A 63 9.70 17.90 12.40
N THR A 64 8.64 18.48 12.98
CA THR A 64 8.13 19.80 12.57
C THR A 64 9.10 20.91 13.01
N VAL A 65 9.30 21.88 12.13
CA VAL A 65 10.15 23.04 12.40
C VAL A 65 9.35 24.18 13.04
N SER A 66 8.06 24.25 12.74
CA SER A 66 7.16 25.33 13.15
C SER A 66 6.55 25.16 14.54
N GLY A 67 6.86 24.08 15.27
CA GLY A 67 6.23 23.78 16.56
C GLY A 67 4.80 23.25 16.44
N ASP A 68 4.38 22.86 15.25
CA ASP A 68 3.08 22.19 15.03
C ASP A 68 3.02 20.89 15.80
N ASP A 69 1.85 20.60 16.36
CA ASP A 69 1.62 19.38 17.14
C ASP A 69 0.93 18.32 16.27
N TRP A 70 1.65 17.24 16.00
CA TRP A 70 1.14 16.11 15.23
C TRP A 70 -0.11 15.48 15.86
N ALA A 71 -0.11 15.31 17.19
CA ALA A 71 -1.21 14.68 17.87
C ALA A 71 -2.48 15.55 17.83
N SER A 72 -2.35 16.86 18.02
CA SER A 72 -3.47 17.80 17.92
C SER A 72 -4.05 17.88 16.50
N ARG A 73 -3.27 17.54 15.49
CA ARG A 73 -3.68 17.43 14.09
C ARG A 73 -4.36 16.09 13.74
N GLY A 74 -4.47 15.18 14.72
CA GLY A 74 -5.17 13.91 14.54
C GLY A 74 -4.30 12.74 14.08
N PHE A 75 -2.98 12.91 13.99
CA PHE A 75 -2.07 11.79 13.71
C PHE A 75 -1.87 10.94 14.97
N ALA A 76 -1.88 9.62 14.81
CA ALA A 76 -1.76 8.68 15.91
C ALA A 76 -0.82 7.51 15.54
N ALA A 77 -0.38 6.78 16.58
CA ALA A 77 0.34 5.53 16.39
C ALA A 77 -0.52 4.52 15.62
N ALA A 78 0.13 3.73 14.78
CA ALA A 78 -0.45 2.76 13.83
C ALA A 78 -1.22 3.38 12.65
N ASP A 79 -1.25 4.71 12.50
CA ASP A 79 -1.76 5.32 11.26
C ASP A 79 -0.81 5.02 10.09
N GLU A 80 -1.37 4.88 8.90
CA GLU A 80 -0.62 5.05 7.66
C GLU A 80 -0.76 6.50 7.22
N ILE A 81 0.36 7.10 6.92
CA ILE A 81 0.43 8.46 6.40
C ILE A 81 0.97 8.46 4.98
N ASN A 82 0.44 9.32 4.17
CA ASN A 82 0.97 9.62 2.85
C ASN A 82 1.71 10.95 2.89
N VAL A 83 2.94 10.95 2.41
CA VAL A 83 3.85 12.10 2.36
C VAL A 83 4.00 12.53 0.91
N TYR A 84 3.76 13.80 0.63
CA TYR A 84 3.88 14.40 -0.69
C TYR A 84 4.68 15.68 -0.69
N HIS A 85 5.34 15.94 -1.78
CA HIS A 85 6.12 17.14 -2.04
C HIS A 85 7.43 17.21 -1.25
N SER A 86 7.92 16.09 -0.74
CA SER A 86 9.31 16.00 -0.27
C SER A 86 10.27 15.87 -1.46
N TYR A 87 11.56 16.00 -1.24
CA TYR A 87 12.57 15.76 -2.28
C TYR A 87 12.84 14.27 -2.49
N ARG A 88 12.75 13.45 -1.41
CA ARG A 88 13.23 12.07 -1.41
C ARG A 88 12.32 11.11 -0.63
N ASN A 89 11.36 11.64 0.10
CA ASN A 89 10.56 10.87 1.06
C ASN A 89 9.06 10.85 0.72
N ASP A 90 8.70 11.04 -0.55
CA ASP A 90 7.32 10.82 -0.98
C ASP A 90 6.97 9.34 -0.86
N GLY A 91 5.81 9.04 -0.26
CA GLY A 91 5.35 7.66 -0.10
C GLY A 91 4.44 7.45 1.11
N ILE A 92 4.06 6.18 1.31
CA ILE A 92 3.24 5.77 2.45
C ILE A 92 4.12 5.18 3.54
N TYR A 93 3.92 5.66 4.76
CA TYR A 93 4.65 5.23 5.94
C TYR A 93 3.69 4.85 7.06
N THR A 94 4.06 3.86 7.86
CA THR A 94 3.34 3.52 9.10
C THR A 94 3.95 4.27 10.27
N VAL A 95 3.13 4.93 11.05
CA VAL A 95 3.52 5.68 12.25
C VAL A 95 3.70 4.72 13.43
N GLN A 96 4.86 4.76 14.07
CA GLN A 96 5.12 4.00 15.30
C GLN A 96 4.66 4.76 16.53
N SER A 97 4.99 6.05 16.61
CA SER A 97 4.62 6.92 17.71
C SER A 97 4.56 8.38 17.28
N VAL A 98 3.79 9.17 18.02
CA VAL A 98 3.60 10.60 17.80
C VAL A 98 3.83 11.34 19.11
N SER A 99 4.59 12.42 19.04
CA SER A 99 4.71 13.43 20.10
C SER A 99 4.34 14.79 19.53
N THR A 100 4.47 15.86 20.33
CA THR A 100 4.14 17.22 19.89
C THR A 100 4.83 17.59 18.55
N SER A 101 6.13 17.45 18.49
CA SER A 101 6.90 17.87 17.29
C SER A 101 7.51 16.73 16.50
N VAL A 102 7.53 15.50 17.04
CA VAL A 102 8.21 14.37 16.41
C VAL A 102 7.25 13.23 16.16
N MET A 103 7.23 12.77 14.92
CA MET A 103 6.59 11.52 14.50
C MET A 103 7.67 10.50 14.21
N THR A 104 7.60 9.34 14.84
CA THR A 104 8.52 8.21 14.61
C THR A 104 7.84 7.19 13.71
N LEU A 105 8.52 6.75 12.67
CA LEU A 105 8.02 5.77 11.71
C LEU A 105 8.40 4.35 12.13
N ALA A 106 7.60 3.38 11.69
CA ALA A 106 7.81 1.97 11.99
C ALA A 106 9.18 1.48 11.52
N SER A 107 9.68 0.42 12.15
CA SER A 107 11.04 -0.12 11.91
C SER A 107 11.31 -0.58 10.47
N GLY A 108 10.27 -0.88 9.68
CA GLY A 108 10.37 -1.22 8.26
C GLY A 108 10.42 -0.02 7.31
N SER A 109 10.21 1.20 7.81
CA SER A 109 10.22 2.41 6.99
C SER A 109 11.64 2.83 6.66
N THR A 110 11.87 3.21 5.40
CA THR A 110 13.14 3.78 4.95
C THR A 110 12.91 5.22 4.55
N VAL A 111 13.50 6.14 5.28
CA VAL A 111 13.53 7.58 4.95
C VAL A 111 14.95 8.05 4.78
N THR A 112 15.14 9.07 3.97
CA THR A 112 16.43 9.71 3.71
C THR A 112 16.50 11.04 4.44
N ASP A 113 17.67 11.41 4.94
CA ASP A 113 17.86 12.70 5.57
C ASP A 113 17.46 13.84 4.63
N GLU A 114 16.58 14.70 5.13
CA GLU A 114 16.12 15.87 4.40
C GLU A 114 15.97 17.04 5.37
N LEU A 115 16.62 18.16 5.04
CA LEU A 115 16.53 19.38 5.82
C LEU A 115 15.21 20.12 5.55
N SER A 116 14.79 20.93 6.53
CA SER A 116 13.62 21.79 6.37
C SER A 116 13.82 22.83 5.26
N GLY A 117 12.74 23.34 4.75
CA GLY A 117 12.74 24.40 3.72
C GLY A 117 11.67 24.22 2.67
N ARG A 118 11.02 23.06 2.65
CA ARG A 118 9.89 22.76 1.77
C ARG A 118 8.63 22.55 2.58
N SER A 119 7.51 23.00 2.03
CA SER A 119 6.20 22.69 2.58
C SER A 119 5.75 21.32 2.08
N ILE A 120 5.66 20.38 2.99
CA ILE A 120 5.35 18.96 2.72
C ILE A 120 3.94 18.68 3.18
N LEU A 121 3.17 17.98 2.35
CA LEU A 121 1.79 17.59 2.62
C LEU A 121 1.77 16.21 3.27
N PHE A 122 1.07 16.10 4.38
CA PHE A 122 0.81 14.86 5.11
C PHE A 122 -0.67 14.58 5.15
N SER A 123 -1.07 13.36 4.80
CA SER A 123 -2.46 12.89 4.87
C SER A 123 -2.51 11.55 5.57
N VAL A 124 -3.55 11.32 6.38
CA VAL A 124 -3.80 9.99 6.96
C VAL A 124 -4.52 9.13 5.93
N VAL A 125 -4.02 7.94 5.65
CA VAL A 125 -4.64 6.98 4.73
C VAL A 125 -5.68 6.15 5.49
N ARG A 126 -6.89 6.08 4.93
CA ARG A 126 -7.98 5.24 5.45
C ARG A 126 -8.49 4.33 4.35
N TRP A 127 -8.13 3.07 4.45
CA TRP A 127 -8.56 2.05 3.49
C TRP A 127 -10.03 1.70 3.66
N PRO A 128 -10.83 1.66 2.59
CA PRO A 128 -12.18 1.12 2.62
C PRO A 128 -12.19 -0.35 3.06
N VAL A 129 -13.16 -0.69 3.91
CA VAL A 129 -13.22 -2.06 4.50
C VAL A 129 -13.50 -3.14 3.45
N ASP A 130 -14.29 -2.82 2.45
CA ASP A 130 -14.65 -3.69 1.33
C ASP A 130 -13.45 -4.09 0.46
N LEU A 131 -12.41 -3.27 0.41
CA LEU A 131 -11.17 -3.59 -0.32
C LEU A 131 -10.29 -4.65 0.37
N LYS A 132 -10.57 -5.04 1.62
CA LYS A 132 -9.79 -6.07 2.32
C LYS A 132 -9.80 -7.41 1.59
N GLN A 133 -10.96 -7.86 1.14
CA GLN A 133 -11.08 -9.12 0.41
C GLN A 133 -10.35 -9.04 -0.93
N THR A 134 -10.51 -7.95 -1.65
CA THR A 134 -9.81 -7.70 -2.92
C THR A 134 -8.30 -7.73 -2.73
N ALA A 135 -7.79 -7.04 -1.70
CA ALA A 135 -6.36 -7.06 -1.38
C ALA A 135 -5.86 -8.48 -1.05
N ALA A 136 -6.63 -9.29 -0.31
CA ALA A 136 -6.27 -10.68 -0.02
C ALA A 136 -6.19 -11.53 -1.30
N LEU A 137 -7.16 -11.41 -2.19
CA LEU A 137 -7.18 -12.12 -3.47
C LEU A 137 -6.04 -11.68 -4.41
N MET A 138 -5.68 -10.41 -4.40
CA MET A 138 -4.52 -9.91 -5.13
C MET A 138 -3.20 -10.49 -4.60
N VAL A 139 -3.05 -10.59 -3.26
CA VAL A 139 -1.89 -11.23 -2.63
C VAL A 139 -1.81 -12.72 -2.99
N GLU A 140 -2.93 -13.45 -2.91
CA GLU A 140 -3.02 -14.85 -3.34
C GLU A 140 -2.62 -15.00 -4.81
N TYR A 141 -3.17 -14.16 -5.68
CA TYR A 141 -2.87 -14.21 -7.10
C TYR A 141 -1.39 -13.99 -7.40
N ASP A 142 -0.78 -13.00 -6.76
CA ASP A 142 0.65 -12.72 -6.93
C ASP A 142 1.54 -13.86 -6.42
N TYR A 143 1.14 -14.49 -5.33
CA TYR A 143 1.92 -15.58 -4.75
C TYR A 143 1.71 -16.92 -5.46
N ASP A 144 0.47 -17.37 -5.60
CA ASP A 144 0.16 -18.72 -6.06
C ASP A 144 -0.04 -18.83 -7.57
N LYS A 145 -0.72 -17.84 -8.17
CA LYS A 145 -1.18 -17.93 -9.56
C LYS A 145 -0.16 -17.37 -10.54
N ARG A 146 0.39 -16.20 -10.26
CA ARG A 146 1.34 -15.54 -11.17
C ARG A 146 2.60 -16.36 -11.41
N LYS A 147 3.10 -17.07 -10.38
CA LYS A 147 4.29 -17.94 -10.51
C LYS A 147 4.07 -19.18 -11.37
N LYS A 148 2.84 -19.69 -11.44
CA LYS A 148 2.50 -20.88 -12.23
C LYS A 148 2.33 -20.54 -13.71
N ARG A 149 2.20 -19.26 -14.06
CA ARG A 149 2.06 -18.82 -15.45
C ARG A 149 3.40 -18.72 -16.14
N THR A 150 3.52 -19.41 -17.25
CA THR A 150 4.59 -19.17 -18.22
C THR A 150 4.10 -18.06 -19.15
N PRO A 151 4.74 -16.88 -19.19
CA PRO A 151 4.32 -15.80 -20.08
C PRO A 151 4.23 -16.29 -21.54
N GLY A 152 3.10 -15.98 -22.19
CA GLY A 152 2.88 -16.33 -23.60
C GLY A 152 2.29 -17.72 -23.86
N VAL A 153 2.13 -18.58 -22.85
CA VAL A 153 1.50 -19.90 -22.98
C VAL A 153 0.01 -19.82 -22.68
N ARG A 154 -0.83 -19.98 -23.72
CA ARG A 154 -2.30 -20.01 -23.59
C ARG A 154 -2.86 -21.41 -23.27
N SER A 155 -2.14 -22.45 -23.63
CA SER A 155 -2.53 -23.84 -23.34
C SER A 155 -1.30 -24.71 -23.22
N ARG A 156 -1.38 -25.74 -22.41
CA ARG A 156 -0.35 -26.77 -22.24
C ARG A 156 -1.01 -28.12 -22.40
N SER A 157 -0.49 -28.95 -23.32
CA SER A 157 -0.97 -30.32 -23.53
C SER A 157 0.15 -31.29 -23.15
N LEU A 158 -0.15 -32.24 -22.30
CA LEU A 158 0.72 -33.38 -21.98
C LEU A 158 -0.09 -34.68 -22.17
N GLY A 159 0.04 -35.27 -23.36
CA GLY A 159 -0.73 -36.45 -23.72
C GLY A 159 -2.26 -36.17 -23.73
N PRO A 160 -3.08 -36.98 -23.03
CA PRO A 160 -4.51 -36.79 -22.98
C PRO A 160 -4.96 -35.64 -22.04
N LEU A 161 -4.04 -35.05 -21.28
CA LEU A 161 -4.32 -33.95 -20.39
C LEU A 161 -4.06 -32.62 -21.12
N SER A 162 -5.13 -31.83 -21.29
CA SER A 162 -5.07 -30.47 -21.84
C SER A 162 -5.45 -29.48 -20.76
N GLU A 163 -4.53 -28.58 -20.43
CA GLU A 163 -4.77 -27.46 -19.52
C GLU A 163 -4.86 -26.18 -20.34
N SER A 164 -6.03 -25.56 -20.39
CA SER A 164 -6.20 -24.26 -21.05
C SER A 164 -6.24 -23.14 -19.99
N PHE A 165 -5.39 -22.15 -20.16
CA PHE A 165 -5.35 -20.97 -19.31
C PHE A 165 -6.25 -19.88 -19.93
N SER A 166 -7.56 -19.95 -19.65
CA SER A 166 -8.57 -19.04 -20.23
C SER A 166 -8.83 -17.79 -19.38
N GLU A 167 -8.08 -17.57 -18.31
CA GLU A 167 -8.24 -16.33 -17.55
C GLU A 167 -7.83 -15.13 -18.41
N SER A 168 -8.81 -14.32 -18.77
CA SER A 168 -8.55 -12.99 -19.31
C SER A 168 -7.87 -12.16 -18.21
N VAL A 169 -6.57 -11.94 -18.37
CA VAL A 169 -5.84 -11.04 -17.49
C VAL A 169 -6.27 -9.63 -17.88
N GLY A 170 -6.94 -8.93 -16.97
CA GLY A 170 -7.31 -7.54 -17.18
C GLY A 170 -6.09 -6.62 -17.41
N ALA A 171 -6.36 -5.38 -17.74
CA ALA A 171 -5.34 -4.37 -18.12
C ALA A 171 -4.20 -4.22 -17.10
N PHE A 172 -4.43 -4.58 -15.83
CA PHE A 172 -3.47 -4.46 -14.73
C PHE A 172 -2.77 -5.76 -14.33
N GLY A 173 -2.97 -6.83 -15.10
CA GLY A 173 -2.33 -8.12 -14.85
C GLY A 173 -3.01 -9.00 -13.80
N TYR A 174 -4.23 -8.67 -13.39
CA TYR A 174 -5.11 -9.47 -12.54
C TYR A 174 -6.37 -9.87 -13.31
N PRO A 175 -7.05 -10.96 -12.90
CA PRO A 175 -8.40 -11.28 -13.37
C PRO A 175 -9.38 -10.14 -13.12
N GLU A 176 -10.32 -9.94 -14.04
CA GLU A 176 -11.32 -8.86 -13.94
C GLU A 176 -12.16 -8.98 -12.66
N GLU A 177 -12.50 -10.19 -12.25
CA GLU A 177 -13.25 -10.48 -11.03
C GLU A 177 -12.57 -9.93 -9.75
N ILE A 178 -11.23 -9.86 -9.74
CA ILE A 178 -10.47 -9.27 -8.64
C ILE A 178 -10.43 -7.75 -8.75
N LEU A 179 -10.49 -7.21 -9.98
CA LEU A 179 -10.39 -5.77 -10.22
C LEU A 179 -11.71 -5.03 -10.07
N GLU A 180 -12.84 -5.70 -10.30
CA GLU A 180 -14.17 -5.09 -10.30
C GLU A 180 -14.45 -4.23 -9.05
N PRO A 181 -14.19 -4.69 -7.81
CA PRO A 181 -14.43 -3.86 -6.62
C PRO A 181 -13.55 -2.60 -6.56
N LEU A 182 -12.40 -2.59 -7.26
CA LEU A 182 -11.53 -1.41 -7.27
C LEU A 182 -12.08 -0.28 -8.14
N TYR A 183 -12.92 -0.60 -9.12
CA TYR A 183 -13.44 0.40 -10.04
C TYR A 183 -14.42 1.36 -9.36
N ASP A 184 -15.13 0.92 -8.33
CA ASP A 184 -16.03 1.75 -7.53
C ASP A 184 -15.27 2.84 -6.74
N HIS A 185 -13.99 2.58 -6.46
CA HIS A 185 -13.11 3.50 -5.74
C HIS A 185 -12.21 4.34 -6.66
N ARG A 186 -12.35 4.18 -7.96
CA ARG A 186 -11.49 4.84 -8.94
C ARG A 186 -11.85 6.31 -9.11
N ILE A 187 -10.86 7.18 -8.90
CA ILE A 187 -11.01 8.61 -9.21
C ILE A 187 -10.68 8.84 -10.70
N VAL A 188 -11.70 9.20 -11.46
CA VAL A 188 -11.52 9.65 -12.86
C VAL A 188 -11.27 11.16 -12.84
N ARG A 189 -10.04 11.56 -13.12
CA ARG A 189 -9.75 12.99 -13.35
C ARG A 189 -10.17 13.32 -14.78
N LEU A 190 -11.20 14.13 -14.94
CA LEU A 190 -11.52 14.77 -16.22
C LEU A 190 -10.39 15.78 -16.50
N MET A 191 -9.65 15.54 -17.56
CA MET A 191 -8.67 16.50 -18.08
C MET A 191 -9.37 17.59 -18.86
#